data_d21f24e3f5d7d0dab296f04dde978acf
#
_entry.id   d21f24e3f5d7d0dab296f04dde978acf
#
_cell.length_a   1.000
_cell.length_b   1.000
_cell.length_c   1.000
_cell.angle_alpha   90.00
_cell.angle_beta   90.00
_cell.angle_gamma   90.00
#
_symmetry.space_group_name_H-M   'P 1'
#
loop_
_entity.id
_entity.type
_entity.pdbx_description
1 polymer ?
#
loop_
_entity_poly.entity_id
_entity_poly.type
_entity_poly.pdbx_seq_one_letter_code
_entity_poly.pdbx_strand_id
1 'polypeptide(L)'
;MRRNKIEYSANDVWAASAKAYLLNGKTYVKAHEGSDKVKSNRDIMLELLQNNLKGVDATTKNLGVQVRQHYKALTFKMLQGGWMSDFDKSAMALADKDMITESSDFGMIASLPKAYDRAIVKKGQEDRIAEESKTSTAIGKIKDRIELDVTILRTILSHRYNCYFITAKTSTGDVVFFASSTLHPAVDTELRIKGTVKGHRTDDDGLVTTQLNRVKVMEEK
;
A
#
# COMPACT_ATOMS: atom_id res chain seq x y z
N MET A 1 -29.28 -20.43 -24.52
CA MET A 1 -29.22 -21.04 -23.17
C MET A 1 -28.46 -20.09 -22.23
N ARG A 2 -29.13 -19.54 -21.20
CA ARG A 2 -28.41 -18.82 -20.12
C ARG A 2 -27.68 -19.88 -19.30
N ARG A 3 -26.33 -19.83 -19.28
CA ARG A 3 -25.54 -20.61 -18.33
C ARG A 3 -26.00 -20.22 -16.91
N ASN A 4 -26.45 -21.17 -16.12
CA ASN A 4 -26.66 -20.93 -14.69
C ASN A 4 -25.33 -20.49 -14.10
N LYS A 5 -25.27 -19.27 -13.63
CA LYS A 5 -24.09 -18.74 -12.94
C LYS A 5 -24.02 -19.42 -11.58
N ILE A 6 -22.90 -20.02 -11.28
CA ILE A 6 -22.63 -20.65 -9.98
C ILE A 6 -22.41 -19.55 -8.95
N GLU A 7 -23.03 -19.68 -7.81
CA GLU A 7 -22.85 -18.80 -6.65
C GLU A 7 -22.05 -19.51 -5.58
N TYR A 8 -21.13 -18.77 -4.98
CA TYR A 8 -20.25 -19.24 -3.91
C TYR A 8 -20.43 -18.38 -2.67
N SER A 9 -20.24 -18.97 -1.49
CA SER A 9 -20.14 -18.22 -0.24
C SER A 9 -19.02 -17.17 -0.34
N ALA A 10 -19.28 -15.96 0.11
CA ALA A 10 -18.25 -14.93 0.13
C ALA A 10 -17.03 -15.39 0.92
N ASN A 11 -17.20 -16.05 2.07
CA ASN A 11 -16.06 -16.53 2.87
C ASN A 11 -15.17 -17.49 2.07
N ASP A 12 -15.77 -18.36 1.25
CA ASP A 12 -15.01 -19.29 0.40
C ASP A 12 -14.25 -18.56 -0.71
N VAL A 13 -14.90 -17.58 -1.34
CA VAL A 13 -14.27 -16.77 -2.40
C VAL A 13 -13.09 -15.98 -1.87
N TRP A 14 -13.23 -15.34 -0.69
CA TRP A 14 -12.14 -14.59 -0.08
C TRP A 14 -11.01 -15.51 0.41
N ALA A 15 -11.32 -16.70 0.94
CA ALA A 15 -10.30 -17.69 1.30
C ALA A 15 -9.54 -18.22 0.07
N ALA A 16 -10.25 -18.52 -1.02
CA ALA A 16 -9.66 -18.94 -2.28
C ALA A 16 -8.74 -17.85 -2.88
N SER A 17 -9.17 -16.59 -2.82
CA SER A 17 -8.40 -15.42 -3.26
C SER A 17 -7.11 -15.27 -2.45
N ALA A 18 -7.16 -15.40 -1.13
CA ALA A 18 -5.98 -15.37 -0.26
C ALA A 18 -5.01 -16.53 -0.59
N LYS A 19 -5.53 -17.74 -0.83
CA LYS A 19 -4.71 -18.90 -1.23
C LYS A 19 -4.03 -18.68 -2.57
N ALA A 20 -4.76 -18.19 -3.57
CA ALA A 20 -4.21 -17.88 -4.89
C ALA A 20 -3.06 -16.85 -4.80
N TYR A 21 -3.22 -15.83 -3.97
CA TYR A 21 -2.18 -14.84 -3.69
C TYR A 21 -0.91 -15.46 -3.08
N LEU A 22 -1.06 -16.37 -2.12
CA LEU A 22 0.07 -17.06 -1.49
C LEU A 22 0.76 -18.02 -2.46
N LEU A 23 0.00 -18.77 -3.28
CA LEU A 23 0.55 -19.69 -4.28
C LEU A 23 1.37 -18.97 -5.35
N ASN A 24 0.98 -17.76 -5.72
CA ASN A 24 1.73 -16.91 -6.65
C ASN A 24 2.81 -16.05 -5.95
N GLY A 25 3.34 -16.50 -4.80
CA GLY A 25 4.44 -15.85 -4.12
C GLY A 25 4.12 -14.42 -3.67
N LYS A 26 2.91 -14.18 -3.16
CA LYS A 26 2.40 -12.85 -2.76
C LYS A 26 2.37 -11.84 -3.91
N THR A 27 2.11 -12.33 -5.13
CA THR A 27 1.99 -11.52 -6.34
C THR A 27 0.59 -11.67 -6.94
N TYR A 28 0.09 -10.60 -7.56
CA TYR A 28 -1.13 -10.66 -8.35
C TYR A 28 -0.76 -10.82 -9.82
N VAL A 29 -1.07 -11.99 -10.38
CA VAL A 29 -0.93 -12.32 -11.81
C VAL A 29 -2.29 -12.15 -12.46
N LYS A 30 -2.39 -11.27 -13.46
CA LYS A 30 -3.64 -11.01 -14.19
C LYS A 30 -3.94 -12.16 -15.17
N ALA A 31 -5.20 -12.29 -15.59
CA ALA A 31 -5.65 -13.35 -16.48
C ALA A 31 -4.85 -13.40 -17.82
N HIS A 32 -4.50 -12.24 -18.37
CA HIS A 32 -3.72 -12.17 -19.62
C HIS A 32 -2.20 -12.27 -19.43
N GLU A 33 -1.72 -12.25 -18.21
CA GLU A 33 -0.30 -12.43 -17.84
C GLU A 33 0.00 -13.88 -17.44
N GLY A 34 -1.05 -14.71 -17.29
CA GLY A 34 -0.92 -16.15 -17.04
C GLY A 34 -0.29 -16.86 -18.23
N SER A 35 0.43 -17.94 -17.94
CA SER A 35 1.05 -18.84 -18.91
C SER A 35 0.85 -20.28 -18.48
N ASP A 36 1.26 -21.24 -19.31
CA ASP A 36 1.22 -22.67 -18.95
C ASP A 36 2.00 -23.00 -17.66
N LYS A 37 2.96 -22.14 -17.30
CA LYS A 37 3.78 -22.29 -16.08
C LYS A 37 3.27 -21.50 -14.88
N VAL A 38 2.55 -20.40 -15.11
CA VAL A 38 2.06 -19.51 -14.04
C VAL A 38 0.60 -19.18 -14.30
N LYS A 39 -0.31 -19.73 -13.49
CA LYS A 39 -1.74 -19.46 -13.59
C LYS A 39 -2.07 -18.10 -12.98
N SER A 40 -3.08 -17.42 -13.54
CA SER A 40 -3.59 -16.19 -12.94
C SER A 40 -4.22 -16.45 -11.55
N ASN A 41 -4.20 -15.43 -10.69
CA ASN A 41 -4.84 -15.56 -9.37
C ASN A 41 -6.35 -15.88 -9.50
N ARG A 42 -7.01 -15.36 -10.53
CA ARG A 42 -8.42 -15.66 -10.80
C ARG A 42 -8.64 -17.13 -11.13
N ASP A 43 -7.78 -17.72 -11.97
CA ASP A 43 -7.92 -19.11 -12.40
C ASP A 43 -7.64 -20.06 -11.24
N ILE A 44 -6.59 -19.79 -10.44
CA ILE A 44 -6.31 -20.57 -9.22
C ILE A 44 -7.51 -20.49 -8.25
N MET A 45 -8.05 -19.30 -8.06
CA MET A 45 -9.24 -19.11 -7.18
C MET A 45 -10.43 -19.94 -7.66
N LEU A 46 -10.72 -19.95 -8.97
CA LEU A 46 -11.79 -20.76 -9.56
C LEU A 46 -11.56 -22.25 -9.35
N GLU A 47 -10.35 -22.74 -9.59
CA GLU A 47 -9.99 -24.15 -9.36
C GLU A 47 -10.19 -24.56 -7.90
N LEU A 48 -9.78 -23.71 -6.95
CA LEU A 48 -9.96 -23.97 -5.52
C LEU A 48 -11.44 -24.06 -5.15
N LEU A 49 -12.27 -23.16 -5.67
CA LEU A 49 -13.72 -23.17 -5.42
C LEU A 49 -14.38 -24.41 -6.01
N GLN A 50 -14.03 -24.79 -7.23
CA GLN A 50 -14.53 -26.01 -7.89
C GLN A 50 -14.11 -27.30 -7.15
N ASN A 51 -12.97 -27.27 -6.47
CA ASN A 51 -12.44 -28.38 -5.68
C ASN A 51 -12.74 -28.27 -4.17
N ASN A 52 -13.82 -27.58 -3.79
CA ASN A 52 -14.26 -27.42 -2.39
C ASN A 52 -13.15 -26.94 -1.46
N LEU A 53 -12.33 -25.99 -1.91
CA LEU A 53 -11.21 -25.40 -1.16
C LEU A 53 -10.14 -26.40 -0.69
N LYS A 54 -9.95 -27.50 -1.41
CA LYS A 54 -8.90 -28.47 -1.08
C LYS A 54 -7.54 -27.79 -1.01
N GLY A 55 -6.84 -27.93 0.12
CA GLY A 55 -5.53 -27.33 0.38
C GLY A 55 -5.58 -25.89 0.91
N VAL A 56 -6.76 -25.38 1.24
CA VAL A 56 -6.92 -24.09 1.95
C VAL A 56 -6.96 -24.36 3.46
N ASP A 57 -5.90 -23.99 4.16
CA ASP A 57 -5.75 -24.15 5.59
C ASP A 57 -6.42 -23.01 6.39
N ALA A 58 -6.47 -23.17 7.73
CA ALA A 58 -7.09 -22.21 8.62
C ALA A 58 -6.39 -20.82 8.58
N THR A 59 -5.07 -20.77 8.42
CA THR A 59 -4.30 -19.53 8.34
C THR A 59 -4.67 -18.75 7.07
N THR A 60 -4.81 -19.45 5.96
CA THR A 60 -5.24 -18.85 4.69
C THR A 60 -6.69 -18.36 4.75
N LYS A 61 -7.60 -19.13 5.39
CA LYS A 61 -8.97 -18.69 5.63
C LYS A 61 -9.01 -17.41 6.47
N ASN A 62 -8.21 -17.36 7.53
CA ASN A 62 -8.08 -16.16 8.36
C ASN A 62 -7.57 -14.95 7.58
N LEU A 63 -6.58 -15.12 6.71
CA LEU A 63 -6.11 -14.06 5.82
C LEU A 63 -7.25 -13.56 4.91
N GLY A 64 -8.05 -14.44 4.32
CA GLY A 64 -9.24 -14.07 3.54
C GLY A 64 -10.23 -13.24 4.34
N VAL A 65 -10.49 -13.62 5.60
CA VAL A 65 -11.33 -12.87 6.54
C VAL A 65 -10.76 -11.49 6.82
N GLN A 66 -9.46 -11.37 7.10
CA GLN A 66 -8.79 -10.10 7.36
C GLN A 66 -8.89 -9.16 6.15
N VAL A 67 -8.65 -9.67 4.94
CA VAL A 67 -8.78 -8.88 3.70
C VAL A 67 -10.22 -8.39 3.55
N ARG A 68 -11.22 -9.26 3.70
CA ARG A 68 -12.63 -8.89 3.62
C ARG A 68 -13.01 -7.83 4.66
N GLN A 69 -12.59 -8.00 5.91
CA GLN A 69 -12.88 -7.05 7.00
C GLN A 69 -12.24 -5.69 6.76
N HIS A 70 -11.03 -5.64 6.22
CA HIS A 70 -10.36 -4.40 5.86
C HIS A 70 -11.22 -3.56 4.91
N TYR A 71 -11.76 -4.18 3.85
CA TYR A 71 -12.61 -3.46 2.88
C TYR A 71 -13.99 -3.14 3.45
N LYS A 72 -14.58 -3.99 4.29
CA LYS A 72 -15.80 -3.65 5.03
C LYS A 72 -15.63 -2.42 5.93
N ALA A 73 -14.48 -2.30 6.59
CA ALA A 73 -14.19 -1.18 7.48
C ALA A 73 -14.11 0.18 6.74
N LEU A 74 -13.91 0.19 5.43
CA LEU A 74 -13.92 1.42 4.62
C LEU A 74 -15.29 2.11 4.63
N THR A 75 -16.38 1.38 4.94
CA THR A 75 -17.72 1.95 5.10
C THR A 75 -17.74 3.07 6.16
N PHE A 76 -17.03 2.89 7.27
CA PHE A 76 -16.93 3.92 8.30
C PHE A 76 -16.19 5.16 7.80
N LYS A 77 -15.11 4.99 7.03
CA LYS A 77 -14.38 6.10 6.44
C LYS A 77 -15.27 6.89 5.46
N MET A 78 -16.09 6.20 4.68
CA MET A 78 -17.03 6.83 3.76
C MET A 78 -18.10 7.64 4.52
N LEU A 79 -18.64 7.09 5.61
CA LEU A 79 -19.66 7.78 6.44
C LEU A 79 -19.10 9.04 7.12
N GLN A 80 -17.80 9.08 7.40
CA GLN A 80 -17.12 10.25 7.94
C GLN A 80 -16.72 11.29 6.88
N GLY A 81 -17.14 11.11 5.62
CA GLY A 81 -16.85 12.03 4.53
C GLY A 81 -15.42 11.90 3.97
N GLY A 82 -14.69 10.84 4.32
CA GLY A 82 -13.36 10.58 3.80
C GLY A 82 -13.38 10.29 2.29
N TRP A 83 -12.40 10.82 1.57
CA TRP A 83 -12.26 10.53 0.14
C TRP A 83 -11.94 9.05 -0.10
N MET A 84 -12.59 8.46 -1.09
CA MET A 84 -12.38 7.06 -1.52
C MET A 84 -12.23 6.97 -3.03
N SER A 85 -11.29 6.14 -3.47
CA SER A 85 -11.15 5.80 -4.88
C SER A 85 -12.32 4.92 -5.36
N ASP A 86 -12.57 4.89 -6.68
CA ASP A 86 -13.61 3.99 -7.24
C ASP A 86 -13.23 2.50 -7.04
N PHE A 87 -11.93 2.20 -6.97
CA PHE A 87 -11.45 0.87 -6.59
C PHE A 87 -11.88 0.50 -5.16
N ASP A 88 -11.68 1.40 -4.18
CA ASP A 88 -12.07 1.15 -2.78
C ASP A 88 -13.58 1.01 -2.64
N LYS A 89 -14.38 1.83 -3.33
CA LYS A 89 -15.84 1.72 -3.35
C LYS A 89 -16.31 0.37 -3.90
N SER A 90 -15.68 -0.09 -4.98
CA SER A 90 -16.01 -1.39 -5.59
C SER A 90 -15.59 -2.55 -4.69
N ALA A 91 -14.41 -2.48 -4.06
CA ALA A 91 -13.92 -3.49 -3.12
C ALA A 91 -14.83 -3.59 -1.88
N MET A 92 -15.26 -2.44 -1.35
CA MET A 92 -16.21 -2.35 -0.23
C MET A 92 -17.55 -3.02 -0.59
N ALA A 93 -18.12 -2.69 -1.76
CA ALA A 93 -19.36 -3.28 -2.23
C ALA A 93 -19.27 -4.81 -2.39
N LEU A 94 -18.11 -5.34 -2.82
CA LEU A 94 -17.86 -6.78 -2.90
C LEU A 94 -17.69 -7.42 -1.52
N ALA A 95 -17.06 -6.72 -0.58
CA ALA A 95 -16.87 -7.21 0.78
C ALA A 95 -18.18 -7.37 1.56
N ASP A 96 -19.19 -6.56 1.24
CA ASP A 96 -20.53 -6.62 1.90
C ASP A 96 -21.41 -7.75 1.40
N LYS A 97 -21.13 -8.32 0.23
CA LYS A 97 -21.91 -9.44 -0.32
C LYS A 97 -21.70 -10.70 0.50
N ASP A 98 -22.78 -11.46 0.79
CA ASP A 98 -22.69 -12.78 1.43
C ASP A 98 -22.52 -13.90 0.41
N MET A 99 -23.04 -13.71 -0.81
CA MET A 99 -22.89 -14.62 -1.94
C MET A 99 -22.26 -13.88 -3.12
N ILE A 100 -21.36 -14.54 -3.81
CA ILE A 100 -20.64 -13.98 -4.96
C ILE A 100 -20.82 -14.91 -6.15
N THR A 101 -21.35 -14.34 -7.22
CA THR A 101 -21.58 -15.07 -8.48
C THR A 101 -20.28 -15.06 -9.29
N GLU A 102 -19.98 -16.17 -9.95
CA GLU A 102 -18.86 -16.25 -10.91
C GLU A 102 -19.05 -15.21 -12.03
N SER A 103 -18.25 -14.16 -12.02
CA SER A 103 -18.37 -13.00 -12.89
C SER A 103 -17.05 -12.23 -12.98
N SER A 104 -17.11 -11.01 -13.53
CA SER A 104 -16.00 -10.04 -13.48
C SER A 104 -15.51 -9.71 -12.07
N ASP A 105 -16.37 -9.87 -11.06
CA ASP A 105 -16.08 -9.62 -9.65
C ASP A 105 -14.92 -10.51 -9.14
N PHE A 106 -14.79 -11.73 -9.66
CA PHE A 106 -13.71 -12.65 -9.31
C PHE A 106 -12.32 -12.10 -9.67
N GLY A 107 -12.19 -11.41 -10.80
CA GLY A 107 -10.94 -10.76 -11.18
C GLY A 107 -10.52 -9.69 -10.18
N MET A 108 -11.48 -8.89 -9.71
CA MET A 108 -11.25 -7.88 -8.69
C MET A 108 -10.90 -8.51 -7.35
N ILE A 109 -11.71 -9.46 -6.85
CA ILE A 109 -11.46 -10.12 -5.56
C ILE A 109 -10.10 -10.82 -5.55
N ALA A 110 -9.68 -11.44 -6.66
CA ALA A 110 -8.36 -12.06 -6.80
C ALA A 110 -7.19 -11.06 -6.64
N SER A 111 -7.42 -9.76 -6.87
CA SER A 111 -6.41 -8.70 -6.71
C SER A 111 -6.33 -8.12 -5.30
N LEU A 112 -7.42 -8.27 -4.51
CA LEU A 112 -7.56 -7.58 -3.23
C LEU A 112 -6.55 -8.01 -2.15
N PRO A 113 -6.11 -9.28 -2.03
CA PRO A 113 -5.06 -9.64 -1.07
C PRO A 113 -3.75 -8.87 -1.31
N LYS A 114 -3.35 -8.64 -2.57
CA LYS A 114 -2.16 -7.84 -2.89
C LYS A 114 -2.36 -6.36 -2.56
N ALA A 115 -3.56 -5.83 -2.84
CA ALA A 115 -3.88 -4.44 -2.52
C ALA A 115 -3.94 -4.22 -0.99
N TYR A 116 -4.49 -5.17 -0.24
CA TYR A 116 -4.49 -5.20 1.22
C TYR A 116 -3.07 -5.19 1.80
N ASP A 117 -2.19 -6.08 1.31
CA ASP A 117 -0.80 -6.16 1.76
C ASP A 117 -0.08 -4.81 1.59
N ARG A 118 -0.26 -4.17 0.43
CA ARG A 118 0.26 -2.81 0.18
C ARG A 118 -0.32 -1.77 1.14
N ALA A 119 -1.61 -1.85 1.43
CA ALA A 119 -2.28 -0.91 2.34
C ALA A 119 -1.76 -1.04 3.78
N ILE A 120 -1.55 -2.27 4.25
CA ILE A 120 -0.98 -2.53 5.60
C ILE A 120 0.45 -2.02 5.69
N VAL A 121 1.30 -2.32 4.69
CA VAL A 121 2.69 -1.83 4.67
C VAL A 121 2.72 -0.31 4.65
N LYS A 122 1.89 0.33 3.80
CA LYS A 122 1.78 1.79 3.73
C LYS A 122 1.36 2.39 5.06
N LYS A 123 0.31 1.84 5.69
CA LYS A 123 -0.18 2.30 6.99
C LYS A 123 0.91 2.17 8.06
N GLY A 124 1.60 1.02 8.15
CA GLY A 124 2.69 0.84 9.10
C GLY A 124 3.81 1.87 8.93
N GLN A 125 4.14 2.25 7.68
CA GLN A 125 5.10 3.32 7.42
C GLN A 125 4.59 4.69 7.85
N GLU A 126 3.31 5.00 7.62
CA GLU A 126 2.68 6.26 8.02
C GLU A 126 2.60 6.35 9.55
N ASP A 127 2.17 5.29 10.23
CA ASP A 127 2.12 5.22 11.69
C ASP A 127 3.53 5.39 12.30
N ARG A 128 4.55 4.76 11.71
CA ARG A 128 5.94 4.93 12.13
C ARG A 128 6.41 6.37 11.96
N ILE A 129 6.16 6.99 10.80
CA ILE A 129 6.52 8.40 10.56
C ILE A 129 5.83 9.29 11.58
N ALA A 130 4.53 9.10 11.81
CA ALA A 130 3.78 9.90 12.77
C ALA A 130 4.34 9.75 14.20
N GLU A 131 4.67 8.52 14.63
CA GLU A 131 5.24 8.27 15.96
C GLU A 131 6.63 8.90 16.11
N GLU A 132 7.52 8.68 15.15
CA GLU A 132 8.90 9.17 15.20
C GLU A 132 9.02 10.70 15.01
N SER A 133 7.93 11.35 14.57
CA SER A 133 7.90 12.76 14.18
C SER A 133 7.06 13.64 15.08
N LYS A 134 6.53 13.11 16.18
CA LYS A 134 5.62 13.84 17.10
C LYS A 134 6.16 15.18 17.58
N THR A 135 7.47 15.33 17.65
CA THR A 135 8.16 16.55 18.13
C THR A 135 8.79 17.35 17.00
N SER A 136 8.47 17.00 15.75
CA SER A 136 9.10 17.64 14.59
C SER A 136 8.80 19.13 14.52
N THR A 137 9.86 19.93 14.34
CA THR A 137 9.80 21.38 14.20
C THR A 137 10.36 21.82 12.84
N ALA A 138 10.12 23.08 12.49
CA ALA A 138 10.66 23.68 11.26
C ALA A 138 12.16 23.91 11.38
N ILE A 139 12.94 23.42 10.40
CA ILE A 139 14.39 23.59 10.36
C ILE A 139 14.77 24.71 9.41
N GLY A 140 15.52 25.70 9.90
CA GLY A 140 16.05 26.80 9.11
C GLY A 140 14.99 27.75 8.56
N LYS A 141 15.39 28.79 7.87
CA LYS A 141 14.51 29.75 7.19
C LYS A 141 14.39 29.40 5.69
N ILE A 142 13.32 29.81 5.05
CA ILE A 142 13.13 29.65 3.60
C ILE A 142 14.30 30.27 2.87
N LYS A 143 14.89 29.52 1.91
CA LYS A 143 16.10 29.79 1.14
C LYS A 143 17.43 29.52 1.86
N ASP A 144 17.44 29.18 3.13
CA ASP A 144 18.67 28.73 3.80
C ASP A 144 19.20 27.48 3.12
N ARG A 145 20.52 27.40 2.99
CA ARG A 145 21.20 26.20 2.53
C ARG A 145 21.80 25.49 3.74
N ILE A 146 21.24 24.34 4.05
CA ILE A 146 21.54 23.60 5.30
C ILE A 146 22.15 22.24 4.98
N GLU A 147 22.93 21.73 5.92
CA GLU A 147 23.46 20.38 5.94
C GLU A 147 22.83 19.62 7.10
N LEU A 148 22.38 18.39 6.85
CA LEU A 148 21.67 17.57 7.82
C LEU A 148 22.16 16.13 7.75
N ASP A 149 22.33 15.52 8.90
CA ASP A 149 22.41 14.06 9.04
C ASP A 149 20.99 13.55 9.18
N VAL A 150 20.60 12.62 8.30
CA VAL A 150 19.22 12.14 8.24
C VAL A 150 19.15 10.62 8.11
N THR A 151 18.14 10.03 8.69
CA THR A 151 17.75 8.62 8.50
C THR A 151 16.51 8.55 7.61
N ILE A 152 16.55 7.75 6.59
CA ILE A 152 15.45 7.61 5.63
C ILE A 152 14.28 6.85 6.25
N LEU A 153 13.10 7.47 6.30
CA LEU A 153 11.88 6.87 6.79
C LEU A 153 11.03 6.25 5.67
N ARG A 154 11.05 6.88 4.48
CA ARG A 154 10.25 6.43 3.33
C ARG A 154 10.81 6.92 2.02
N THR A 155 10.80 6.04 1.02
CA THR A 155 11.12 6.36 -0.38
C THR A 155 9.99 5.85 -1.29
N ILE A 156 9.38 6.72 -2.10
CA ILE A 156 8.28 6.39 -3.01
C ILE A 156 8.62 6.85 -4.41
N LEU A 157 8.59 5.92 -5.38
CA LEU A 157 8.68 6.26 -6.79
C LEU A 157 7.36 6.88 -7.28
N SER A 158 7.43 8.07 -7.82
CA SER A 158 6.35 8.72 -8.54
C SER A 158 6.53 8.56 -10.04
N HIS A 159 5.77 7.66 -10.65
CA HIS A 159 5.79 7.47 -12.11
C HIS A 159 5.36 8.72 -12.87
N ARG A 160 4.45 9.53 -12.29
CA ARG A 160 3.98 10.78 -12.90
C ARG A 160 5.08 11.81 -13.07
N TYR A 161 5.98 11.92 -12.10
CA TYR A 161 7.06 12.92 -12.07
C TYR A 161 8.42 12.33 -12.37
N ASN A 162 8.50 11.02 -12.59
CA ASN A 162 9.73 10.27 -12.81
C ASN A 162 10.82 10.62 -11.76
N CYS A 163 10.41 10.63 -10.50
CA CYS A 163 11.29 10.93 -9.37
C CYS A 163 10.86 10.17 -8.12
N TYR A 164 11.78 10.09 -7.15
CA TYR A 164 11.50 9.54 -5.83
C TYR A 164 11.14 10.67 -4.86
N PHE A 165 10.06 10.47 -4.12
CA PHE A 165 9.70 11.27 -2.97
C PHE A 165 10.28 10.62 -1.72
N ILE A 166 11.12 11.37 -1.02
CA ILE A 166 11.89 10.87 0.10
C ILE A 166 11.49 11.64 1.37
N THR A 167 11.11 10.89 2.41
CA THR A 167 10.86 11.42 3.75
C THR A 167 11.95 10.88 4.66
N ALA A 168 12.60 11.75 5.41
CA ALA A 168 13.67 11.40 6.33
C ALA A 168 13.53 12.17 7.64
N LYS A 169 14.15 11.67 8.72
CA LYS A 169 14.26 12.39 10.00
C LYS A 169 15.70 12.74 10.29
N THR A 170 15.91 13.87 10.96
CA THR A 170 17.20 14.27 11.53
C THR A 170 17.48 13.54 12.84
N SER A 171 18.70 13.63 13.35
CA SER A 171 19.06 13.13 14.67
C SER A 171 18.27 13.79 15.81
N THR A 172 17.73 15.00 15.59
CA THR A 172 16.88 15.73 16.53
C THR A 172 15.40 15.31 16.44
N GLY A 173 15.04 14.44 15.50
CA GLY A 173 13.65 13.98 15.32
C GLY A 173 12.81 14.85 14.37
N ASP A 174 13.39 15.89 13.76
CA ASP A 174 12.67 16.75 12.82
C ASP A 174 12.54 16.08 11.44
N VAL A 175 11.39 16.26 10.81
CA VAL A 175 11.08 15.62 9.52
C VAL A 175 11.46 16.53 8.36
N VAL A 176 12.15 15.96 7.39
CA VAL A 176 12.45 16.59 6.11
C VAL A 176 11.88 15.80 4.95
N PHE A 177 11.44 16.52 3.92
CA PHE A 177 10.92 15.95 2.68
C PHE A 177 11.63 16.56 1.48
N PHE A 178 12.01 15.72 0.53
CA PHE A 178 12.57 16.17 -0.74
C PHE A 178 12.28 15.20 -1.87
N ALA A 179 12.44 15.67 -3.10
CA ALA A 179 12.33 14.85 -4.30
C ALA A 179 13.70 14.75 -5.00
N SER A 180 13.98 13.57 -5.57
CA SER A 180 15.18 13.32 -6.36
C SER A 180 14.86 12.39 -7.53
N SER A 181 15.44 12.67 -8.71
CA SER A 181 15.33 11.77 -9.87
C SER A 181 16.40 10.67 -9.88
N THR A 182 17.44 10.82 -9.10
CA THR A 182 18.63 9.91 -9.10
C THR A 182 18.82 9.18 -7.78
N LEU A 183 18.41 9.78 -6.66
CA LEU A 183 18.57 9.20 -5.33
C LEU A 183 17.36 8.37 -4.95
N HIS A 184 17.57 7.10 -4.60
CA HIS A 184 16.56 6.15 -4.19
C HIS A 184 17.01 5.29 -3.01
N PRO A 185 17.32 5.90 -1.85
CA PRO A 185 17.86 5.18 -0.71
C PRO A 185 16.87 4.20 -0.13
N ALA A 186 17.36 3.12 0.45
CA ALA A 186 16.54 2.20 1.25
C ALA A 186 16.04 2.89 2.53
N VAL A 187 14.97 2.38 3.10
CA VAL A 187 14.51 2.79 4.44
C VAL A 187 15.61 2.43 5.45
N ASP A 188 15.75 3.23 6.48
CA ASP A 188 16.77 3.15 7.54
C ASP A 188 18.22 3.45 7.08
N THR A 189 18.43 3.86 5.83
CA THR A 189 19.75 4.36 5.41
C THR A 189 20.04 5.71 6.07
N GLU A 190 21.24 5.86 6.60
CA GLU A 190 21.74 7.13 7.13
C GLU A 190 22.53 7.88 6.08
N LEU A 191 22.18 9.13 5.86
CA LEU A 191 22.80 9.99 4.86
C LEU A 191 23.14 11.36 5.45
N ARG A 192 24.26 11.92 5.01
CA ARG A 192 24.53 13.34 5.17
C ARG A 192 24.12 14.06 3.90
N ILE A 193 23.15 14.95 4.00
CA ILE A 193 22.58 15.68 2.86
C ILE A 193 22.81 17.19 3.00
N LYS A 194 22.92 17.86 1.87
CA LYS A 194 22.92 19.33 1.77
C LYS A 194 21.77 19.76 0.87
N GLY A 195 20.87 20.60 1.38
CA GLY A 195 19.70 21.06 0.65
C GLY A 195 19.38 22.53 0.90
N THR A 196 18.47 23.08 0.11
CA THR A 196 17.94 24.43 0.30
C THR A 196 16.53 24.33 0.82
N VAL A 197 16.19 25.00 1.91
CA VAL A 197 14.85 25.05 2.49
C VAL A 197 13.91 25.73 1.48
N LYS A 198 12.93 24.96 1.00
CA LYS A 198 11.89 25.43 0.08
C LYS A 198 10.70 26.03 0.85
N GLY A 199 10.38 25.45 2.00
CA GLY A 199 9.27 25.86 2.83
C GLY A 199 9.04 24.85 3.97
N HIS A 200 8.07 25.18 4.81
CA HIS A 200 7.59 24.33 5.89
C HIS A 200 6.11 24.00 5.64
N ARG A 201 5.71 22.79 5.92
CA ARG A 201 4.32 22.34 5.83
C ARG A 201 3.93 21.72 7.16
N THR A 202 2.74 22.10 7.65
CA THR A 202 2.09 21.41 8.74
C THR A 202 0.93 20.62 8.14
N ASP A 203 0.79 19.35 8.47
CA ASP A 203 -0.33 18.52 8.05
C ASP A 203 -1.51 18.67 9.05
N ASP A 204 -2.61 17.96 8.76
CA ASP A 204 -3.83 18.03 9.56
C ASP A 204 -3.65 17.48 10.99
N ASP A 205 -2.66 16.60 11.19
CA ASP A 205 -2.29 16.01 12.49
C ASP A 205 -1.29 16.88 13.26
N GLY A 206 -0.91 18.04 12.70
CA GLY A 206 0.01 18.99 13.32
C GLY A 206 1.50 18.68 13.11
N LEU A 207 1.82 17.66 12.31
CA LEU A 207 3.20 17.31 11.99
C LEU A 207 3.85 18.37 11.10
N VAL A 208 4.95 18.94 11.58
CA VAL A 208 5.73 19.91 10.81
C VAL A 208 6.78 19.19 9.95
N THR A 209 6.78 19.45 8.65
CA THR A 209 7.76 18.91 7.71
C THR A 209 8.50 20.04 7.00
N THR A 210 9.83 20.01 7.03
CA THR A 210 10.66 20.94 6.27
C THR A 210 10.90 20.40 4.86
N GLN A 211 10.44 21.13 3.84
CA GLN A 211 10.65 20.78 2.45
C GLN A 211 12.00 21.32 1.95
N LEU A 212 12.79 20.41 1.35
CA LEU A 212 14.09 20.77 0.77
C LEU A 212 14.05 20.62 -0.75
N ASN A 213 14.82 21.46 -1.43
CA ASN A 213 15.12 21.32 -2.85
C ASN A 213 16.64 21.32 -3.10
N ARG A 214 17.05 20.95 -4.33
CA ARG A 214 18.47 20.87 -4.73
C ARG A 214 19.32 20.06 -3.75
N VAL A 215 18.74 18.96 -3.27
CA VAL A 215 19.40 18.07 -2.31
C VAL A 215 20.53 17.33 -3.00
N LYS A 216 21.69 17.29 -2.35
CA LYS A 216 22.86 16.48 -2.72
C LYS A 216 23.24 15.64 -1.52
N VAL A 217 23.58 14.38 -1.77
CA VAL A 217 24.19 13.51 -0.76
C VAL A 217 25.68 13.91 -0.67
N MET A 218 26.14 14.10 0.55
CA MET A 218 27.53 14.42 0.85
C MET A 218 28.31 13.16 1.25
N GLU A 219 27.68 12.31 2.07
CA GLU A 219 28.22 11.04 2.54
C GLU A 219 27.06 10.06 2.81
N GLU A 220 27.29 8.79 2.56
CA GLU A 220 26.47 7.67 3.02
C GLU A 220 27.18 7.08 4.23
N LYS A 221 26.48 6.93 5.36
CA LYS A 221 27.04 6.47 6.63
C LYS A 221 26.77 5.00 6.86
#